data_1b3728695454aaf24e107d1b9cf6ec36
#
_entry.id   1b3728695454aaf24e107d1b9cf6ec36
#
_cell.length_a   1.000
_cell.length_b   1.000
_cell.length_c   1.000
_cell.angle_alpha   90.00
_cell.angle_beta   90.00
_cell.angle_gamma   90.00
#
_symmetry.space_group_name_H-M   'P 1'
#
loop_
_entity.id
_entity.type
_entity.pdbx_description
1 polymer ?
#
loop_
_entity_poly.entity_id
_entity_poly.type
_entity_poly.pdbx_seq_one_letter_code
_entity_poly.pdbx_strand_id
1 'polypeptide(L)'
;MDKIKFKIYSLLVVKDEADVIAASLIDACRWSDKIIVIDNGSTDGTWDIICELSKKHLQIIPWLRYEGPFHIGLRAKAFRAFRHEMSCRDWWCVRLDADEFYEGDVRAFLAEV
;
A
#
# COMPACT_ATOMS: atom_id res chain seq x y z
N MET A 1 22.80 -5.87 -20.91
CA MET A 1 22.93 -5.01 -19.75
C MET A 1 21.80 -5.26 -18.77
N ASP A 2 22.14 -5.62 -17.57
CA ASP A 2 21.14 -5.99 -16.57
C ASP A 2 20.45 -4.75 -16.03
N LYS A 3 19.12 -4.77 -16.02
CA LYS A 3 18.35 -3.72 -15.38
C LYS A 3 18.45 -3.89 -13.86
N ILE A 4 18.61 -2.78 -13.17
CA ILE A 4 18.55 -2.78 -11.72
C ILE A 4 17.13 -3.13 -11.32
N LYS A 5 16.98 -4.23 -10.59
CA LYS A 5 15.68 -4.67 -10.09
C LYS A 5 15.46 -4.13 -8.70
N PHE A 6 14.28 -3.59 -8.47
CA PHE A 6 13.87 -3.10 -7.16
C PHE A 6 12.41 -3.44 -6.92
N LYS A 7 12.02 -3.45 -5.67
CA LYS A 7 10.62 -3.61 -5.27
C LYS A 7 10.09 -2.31 -4.71
N ILE A 8 8.80 -2.11 -4.86
CA ILE A 8 8.10 -0.95 -4.30
C ILE A 8 7.11 -1.46 -3.27
N TYR A 9 7.32 -1.05 -2.03
CA TYR A 9 6.42 -1.32 -0.92
C TYR A 9 5.60 -0.07 -0.67
N SER A 10 4.28 -0.21 -0.74
CA SER A 10 3.37 0.92 -0.51
C SER A 10 2.62 0.71 0.80
N LEU A 11 2.41 1.79 1.54
CA LEU A 11 1.63 1.78 2.76
C LEU A 11 0.41 2.65 2.56
N LEU A 12 -0.76 2.06 2.80
CA LEU A 12 -2.05 2.74 2.72
C LEU A 12 -2.71 2.69 4.09
N VAL A 13 -3.04 3.86 4.63
CA VAL A 13 -3.87 3.97 5.82
C VAL A 13 -5.23 4.48 5.37
N VAL A 14 -6.30 3.76 5.72
CA VAL A 14 -7.63 4.03 5.19
C VAL A 14 -8.66 4.05 6.29
N LYS A 15 -9.69 4.90 6.10
CA LYS A 15 -10.88 4.91 6.95
C LYS A 15 -12.08 5.33 6.13
N ASP A 16 -13.11 4.48 6.08
CA ASP A 16 -14.39 4.75 5.43
C ASP A 16 -14.26 5.23 3.98
N GLU A 17 -13.52 4.47 3.18
CA GLU A 17 -13.25 4.77 1.77
C GLU A 17 -13.83 3.70 0.84
N ALA A 18 -14.96 3.09 1.23
CA ALA A 18 -15.55 1.99 0.48
C ALA A 18 -15.88 2.34 -0.98
N ASP A 19 -16.15 3.62 -1.26
CA ASP A 19 -16.49 4.10 -2.61
C ASP A 19 -15.30 4.13 -3.57
N VAL A 20 -14.07 4.28 -3.05
CA VAL A 20 -12.88 4.44 -3.92
C VAL A 20 -11.80 3.38 -3.68
N ILE A 21 -11.88 2.61 -2.58
CA ILE A 21 -10.76 1.76 -2.18
C ILE A 21 -10.41 0.69 -3.22
N ALA A 22 -11.41 0.09 -3.86
CA ALA A 22 -11.16 -0.95 -4.86
C ALA A 22 -10.37 -0.38 -6.05
N ALA A 23 -10.82 0.75 -6.59
CA ALA A 23 -10.14 1.38 -7.73
C ALA A 23 -8.73 1.84 -7.35
N SER A 24 -8.56 2.38 -6.14
CA SER A 24 -7.26 2.83 -5.65
C SER A 24 -6.27 1.68 -5.54
N LEU A 25 -6.69 0.56 -4.95
CA LEU A 25 -5.81 -0.60 -4.79
C LEU A 25 -5.45 -1.22 -6.14
N ILE A 26 -6.41 -1.34 -7.06
CA ILE A 26 -6.15 -1.86 -8.39
C ILE A 26 -5.15 -0.96 -9.13
N ASP A 27 -5.31 0.35 -9.01
CA ASP A 27 -4.35 1.30 -9.60
C ASP A 27 -2.96 1.12 -9.02
N ALA A 28 -2.84 1.01 -7.70
CA ALA A 28 -1.55 0.84 -7.03
C ALA A 28 -0.89 -0.50 -7.38
N CYS A 29 -1.68 -1.54 -7.71
CA CYS A 29 -1.15 -2.83 -8.12
C CYS A 29 -0.36 -2.76 -9.43
N ARG A 30 -0.56 -1.72 -10.24
CA ARG A 30 0.19 -1.54 -11.49
C ARG A 30 1.69 -1.36 -11.25
N TRP A 31 2.06 -0.81 -10.10
CA TRP A 31 3.45 -0.43 -9.83
C TRP A 31 3.98 -0.88 -8.47
N SER A 32 3.13 -1.24 -7.51
CA SER A 32 3.56 -1.70 -6.18
C SER A 32 3.73 -3.21 -6.15
N ASP A 33 4.82 -3.69 -5.59
CA ASP A 33 5.04 -5.12 -5.36
C ASP A 33 4.30 -5.61 -4.14
N LYS A 34 4.20 -4.77 -3.11
CA LYS A 34 3.40 -5.04 -1.92
C LYS A 34 2.68 -3.78 -1.48
N ILE A 35 1.42 -3.93 -1.11
CA ILE A 35 0.59 -2.84 -0.59
C ILE A 35 0.13 -3.25 0.81
N ILE A 36 0.74 -2.66 1.82
CA ILE A 36 0.41 -2.93 3.22
C ILE A 36 -0.72 -1.98 3.61
N VAL A 37 -1.85 -2.53 4.04
CA VAL A 37 -3.05 -1.75 4.34
C VAL A 37 -3.30 -1.76 5.83
N ILE A 38 -3.47 -0.56 6.39
CA ILE A 38 -3.94 -0.35 7.76
C ILE A 38 -5.33 0.27 7.67
N ASP A 39 -6.31 -0.42 8.23
CA ASP A 39 -7.68 0.12 8.33
C ASP A 39 -7.85 0.76 9.69
N ASN A 40 -8.11 2.06 9.72
CA ASN A 40 -8.25 2.82 10.95
C ASN A 40 -9.71 2.85 11.45
N GLY A 41 -10.33 1.68 11.53
CA GLY A 41 -11.66 1.54 12.13
C GLY A 41 -12.81 1.88 11.18
N SER A 42 -12.74 1.47 9.91
CA SER A 42 -13.83 1.68 8.96
C SER A 42 -15.10 0.95 9.38
N THR A 43 -16.25 1.59 9.14
CA THR A 43 -17.57 1.03 9.45
C THR A 43 -18.44 0.86 8.19
N ASP A 44 -17.93 1.19 7.02
CA ASP A 44 -18.68 1.22 5.76
C ASP A 44 -18.41 0.04 4.82
N GLY A 45 -17.72 -1.00 5.31
CA GLY A 45 -17.37 -2.15 4.47
C GLY A 45 -16.01 -2.04 3.79
N THR A 46 -15.25 -0.98 4.02
CA THR A 46 -13.92 -0.81 3.43
C THR A 46 -13.02 -2.02 3.68
N TRP A 47 -12.96 -2.50 4.92
CA TRP A 47 -12.10 -3.63 5.28
C TRP A 47 -12.48 -4.91 4.52
N ASP A 48 -13.78 -5.17 4.38
CA ASP A 48 -14.25 -6.36 3.66
C ASP A 48 -13.84 -6.32 2.19
N ILE A 49 -13.91 -5.13 1.58
CA ILE A 49 -13.47 -4.93 0.18
C ILE A 49 -11.98 -5.22 0.05
N ILE A 50 -11.17 -4.73 0.98
CA ILE A 50 -9.73 -4.97 0.98
C ILE A 50 -9.42 -6.45 1.09
N CYS A 51 -10.09 -7.15 1.99
CA CYS A 51 -9.89 -8.59 2.18
C CYS A 51 -10.28 -9.39 0.94
N GLU A 52 -11.38 -9.03 0.28
CA GLU A 52 -11.80 -9.71 -0.94
C GLU A 52 -10.81 -9.48 -2.07
N LEU A 53 -10.30 -8.25 -2.24
CA LEU A 53 -9.31 -7.95 -3.26
C LEU A 53 -7.99 -8.67 -3.01
N SER A 54 -7.61 -8.86 -1.75
CA SER A 54 -6.36 -9.53 -1.41
C SER A 54 -6.35 -11.00 -1.84
N LYS A 55 -7.52 -11.61 -2.00
CA LYS A 55 -7.62 -12.98 -2.50
C LYS A 55 -7.27 -13.08 -3.98
N LYS A 56 -7.52 -12.02 -4.74
CA LYS A 56 -7.26 -11.96 -6.18
C LYS A 56 -5.91 -11.33 -6.50
N HIS A 57 -5.43 -10.43 -5.64
CA HIS A 57 -4.19 -9.69 -5.83
C HIS A 57 -3.31 -9.92 -4.60
N LEU A 58 -2.40 -10.88 -4.69
CA LEU A 58 -1.59 -11.32 -3.54
C LEU A 58 -0.66 -10.23 -3.01
N GLN A 59 -0.40 -9.18 -3.79
CA GLN A 59 0.40 -8.05 -3.33
C GLN A 59 -0.35 -7.16 -2.34
N ILE A 60 -1.69 -7.29 -2.25
CA ILE A 60 -2.49 -6.54 -1.27
C ILE A 60 -2.46 -7.29 0.04
N ILE A 61 -1.95 -6.63 1.09
CA ILE A 61 -1.79 -7.23 2.41
C ILE A 61 -2.67 -6.47 3.42
N PRO A 62 -3.85 -7.01 3.78
CA PRO A 62 -4.65 -6.41 4.86
C PRO A 62 -3.98 -6.73 6.18
N TRP A 63 -3.10 -5.81 6.61
CA TRP A 63 -2.15 -6.09 7.68
C TRP A 63 -2.68 -5.80 9.07
N LEU A 64 -3.36 -4.67 9.24
CA LEU A 64 -3.80 -4.25 10.57
C LEU A 64 -5.12 -3.52 10.49
N ARG A 65 -6.02 -3.86 11.41
CA ARG A 65 -7.22 -3.09 11.67
C ARG A 65 -7.08 -2.48 13.06
N TYR A 66 -7.08 -1.15 13.11
CA TYR A 66 -6.81 -0.40 14.34
C TYR A 66 -7.93 0.60 14.61
N GLU A 67 -8.65 0.42 15.70
CA GLU A 67 -9.84 1.23 16.01
C GLU A 67 -9.56 2.48 16.86
N GLY A 68 -8.32 2.69 17.27
CA GLY A 68 -7.94 3.87 18.06
C GLY A 68 -7.69 5.09 17.18
N PRO A 69 -7.34 6.23 17.81
CA PRO A 69 -7.00 7.43 17.04
C PRO A 69 -5.78 7.18 16.16
N PHE A 70 -5.81 7.75 14.95
CA PHE A 70 -4.66 7.66 14.07
C PHE A 70 -3.46 8.37 14.68
N HIS A 71 -2.29 7.75 14.57
CA HIS A 71 -1.02 8.40 14.92
C HIS A 71 0.06 7.92 13.97
N ILE A 72 1.08 8.76 13.79
CA ILE A 72 2.15 8.49 12.83
C ILE A 72 2.96 7.24 13.19
N GLY A 73 2.94 6.82 14.44
CA GLY A 73 3.59 5.58 14.87
C GLY A 73 3.07 4.33 14.18
N LEU A 74 1.82 4.35 13.67
CA LEU A 74 1.28 3.23 12.89
C LEU A 74 2.09 3.01 11.61
N ARG A 75 2.51 4.07 10.95
CA ARG A 75 3.34 3.98 9.75
C ARG A 75 4.73 3.44 10.07
N ALA A 76 5.31 3.90 11.17
CA ALA A 76 6.61 3.40 11.62
C ALA A 76 6.53 1.93 12.02
N LYS A 77 5.44 1.51 12.63
CA LYS A 77 5.21 0.10 12.98
C LYS A 77 5.18 -0.78 11.74
N ALA A 78 4.49 -0.34 10.69
CA ALA A 78 4.43 -1.06 9.43
C ALA A 78 5.81 -1.18 8.80
N PHE A 79 6.55 -0.08 8.74
CA PHE A 79 7.90 -0.10 8.19
C PHE A 79 8.81 -1.08 8.93
N ARG A 80 8.79 -1.05 10.26
CA ARG A 80 9.60 -1.97 11.07
C ARG A 80 9.23 -3.43 10.84
N ALA A 81 7.94 -3.70 10.58
CA ALA A 81 7.49 -5.06 10.35
C ALA A 81 7.99 -5.64 9.03
N PHE A 82 8.16 -4.80 8.01
CA PHE A 82 8.48 -5.26 6.66
C PHE A 82 9.91 -4.96 6.20
N ARG A 83 10.64 -4.08 6.91
CA ARG A 83 11.98 -3.66 6.47
C ARG A 83 12.98 -4.81 6.33
N HIS A 84 12.78 -5.90 7.06
CA HIS A 84 13.71 -7.04 7.05
C HIS A 84 13.73 -7.77 5.70
N GLU A 85 12.68 -7.65 4.91
CA GLU A 85 12.62 -8.26 3.58
C GLU A 85 12.99 -7.28 2.45
N MET A 86 13.29 -6.03 2.79
CA MET A 86 13.67 -5.02 1.82
C MET A 86 15.19 -4.97 1.65
N SER A 87 15.62 -4.70 0.41
CA SER A 87 17.02 -4.41 0.11
C SER A 87 17.24 -2.90 0.01
N CYS A 88 18.49 -2.48 -0.07
CA CYS A 88 18.83 -1.05 -0.21
C CYS A 88 18.37 -0.44 -1.55
N ARG A 89 17.90 -1.28 -2.49
CA ARG A 89 17.41 -0.83 -3.79
C ARG A 89 15.89 -0.62 -3.80
N ASP A 90 15.21 -1.09 -2.77
CA ASP A 90 13.76 -1.07 -2.71
C ASP A 90 13.23 0.28 -2.26
N TRP A 91 12.01 0.58 -2.66
CA TRP A 91 11.35 1.84 -2.32
C TRP A 91 10.24 1.60 -1.31
N TRP A 92 10.10 2.55 -0.41
CA TRP A 92 9.01 2.57 0.57
C TRP A 92 8.16 3.83 0.32
N CYS A 93 6.95 3.61 -0.17
CA CYS A 93 5.99 4.71 -0.45
C CYS A 93 5.07 4.87 0.75
N VAL A 94 5.20 5.98 1.48
CA VAL A 94 4.43 6.22 2.71
C VAL A 94 3.22 7.13 2.52
N ARG A 95 3.02 7.68 1.32
CA ARG A 95 1.97 8.65 1.05
C ARG A 95 0.94 8.16 0.04
N LEU A 96 0.63 6.89 0.11
CA LEU A 96 -0.46 6.36 -0.70
C LEU A 96 -1.75 6.54 0.09
N ASP A 97 -2.63 7.40 -0.39
CA ASP A 97 -3.95 7.60 0.18
C ASP A 97 -5.00 6.96 -0.74
N ALA A 98 -6.16 6.59 -0.16
CA ALA A 98 -7.17 5.84 -0.91
C ALA A 98 -7.76 6.62 -2.09
N ASP A 99 -7.71 7.94 -2.05
CA ASP A 99 -8.20 8.81 -3.12
C ASP A 99 -7.10 9.28 -4.06
N GLU A 100 -5.87 8.79 -3.92
CA GLU A 100 -4.77 9.14 -4.80
C GLU A 100 -4.62 8.13 -5.94
N PHE A 101 -4.44 8.67 -7.14
CA PHE A 101 -4.18 7.89 -8.34
C PHE A 101 -2.95 8.47 -9.02
N TYR A 102 -2.00 7.60 -9.35
CA TYR A 102 -0.77 8.05 -9.98
C TYR A 102 -0.84 7.84 -11.48
N GLU A 103 -0.61 8.92 -12.23
CA GLU A 103 -0.54 8.86 -13.69
C GLU A 103 0.82 8.39 -14.17
N GLY A 104 0.83 7.75 -15.32
CA GLY A 104 2.07 7.32 -15.95
C GLY A 104 2.69 6.09 -15.30
N ASP A 105 3.95 5.89 -15.57
CA ASP A 105 4.71 4.73 -15.12
C ASP A 105 5.57 5.11 -13.91
N VAL A 106 5.05 4.88 -12.72
CA VAL A 106 5.73 5.18 -11.46
C VAL A 106 7.06 4.41 -11.37
N ARG A 107 7.05 3.15 -11.79
CA ARG A 107 8.25 2.31 -11.72
C ARG A 107 9.35 2.83 -12.65
N ALA A 108 9.02 3.26 -13.85
CA ALA A 108 9.99 3.86 -14.76
C ALA A 108 10.57 5.15 -14.21
N PHE A 109 9.72 5.99 -13.60
CA PHE A 109 10.16 7.21 -12.97
C PHE A 109 11.18 6.92 -11.83
N LEU A 110 10.88 5.98 -10.96
CA LEU A 110 11.76 5.63 -9.85
C LEU A 110 13.08 5.02 -10.33
N ALA A 111 13.06 4.32 -11.46
CA ALA A 111 14.28 3.72 -12.01
C ALA A 111 15.30 4.78 -12.49
N GLU A 112 14.84 6.01 -12.76
CA GLU A 112 15.68 7.10 -13.21
C GLU A 112 16.21 7.99 -12.09
N VAL A 113 15.75 7.80 -10.88
CA VAL A 113 16.12 8.65 -9.74
C VAL A 113 17.50 8.29 -9.14
#